data_751901b882ed3306548d9e9633f7c444
#
_entry.id   751901b882ed3306548d9e9633f7c444
#
_cell.length_a   1.000
_cell.length_b   1.000
_cell.length_c   1.000
_cell.angle_alpha   90.00
_cell.angle_beta   90.00
_cell.angle_gamma   90.00
#
_symmetry.space_group_name_H-M   'P 1'
#
loop_
_entity.id
_entity.type
_entity.pdbx_description
1 polymer ?
#
loop_
_entity_poly.entity_id
_entity_poly.type
_entity_poly.pdbx_seq_one_letter_code
_entity_poly.pdbx_strand_id
1 'polypeptide(L)'
;MRHLLNPLDFSVEEIDDLLALARDIEKNLPRYAHVCDGKKLATLFYEPSTRTRLSFEAAMMNLGGNVLGFSSANSSSAAKGAVSYTHLRAHETSV
;
A
#
# COMPACT_ATOMS: atom_id res chain seq x y z
N MET A 1 -13.19 4.05 5.95
CA MET A 1 -11.87 4.08 5.27
C MET A 1 -11.80 5.28 4.35
N ARG A 2 -10.68 5.99 4.38
CA ARG A 2 -10.46 7.10 3.47
C ARG A 2 -9.71 6.63 2.24
N HIS A 3 -10.04 7.23 1.10
CA HIS A 3 -9.37 6.95 -0.17
C HIS A 3 -8.62 8.20 -0.61
N LEU A 4 -7.44 8.01 -1.19
CA LEU A 4 -6.69 9.09 -1.80
C LEU A 4 -6.76 8.91 -3.32
N LEU A 5 -7.69 9.61 -3.94
CA LEU A 5 -7.86 9.60 -5.39
C LEU A 5 -7.28 10.86 -6.02
N ASN A 6 -7.19 11.93 -5.26
CA ASN A 6 -6.73 13.23 -5.71
C ASN A 6 -6.02 13.91 -4.53
N PRO A 7 -4.91 14.62 -4.75
CA PRO A 7 -4.25 15.34 -3.66
C PRO A 7 -5.18 16.29 -2.90
N LEU A 8 -6.22 16.80 -3.54
CA LEU A 8 -7.19 17.69 -2.90
C LEU A 8 -8.14 16.97 -1.95
N ASP A 9 -8.09 15.64 -1.87
CA ASP A 9 -8.88 14.87 -0.91
C ASP A 9 -8.40 15.07 0.53
N PHE A 10 -7.22 15.66 0.69
CA PHE A 10 -6.65 15.95 1.99
C PHE A 10 -6.44 17.45 2.15
N SER A 11 -6.64 17.96 3.36
CA SER A 11 -6.32 19.34 3.68
C SER A 11 -4.79 19.50 3.77
N VAL A 12 -4.34 20.76 3.75
CA VAL A 12 -2.92 21.06 3.95
C VAL A 12 -2.42 20.53 5.29
N GLU A 13 -3.23 20.68 6.35
CA GLU A 13 -2.88 20.17 7.68
C GLU A 13 -2.71 18.65 7.66
N GLU A 14 -3.61 17.93 7.00
CA GLU A 14 -3.52 16.49 6.90
C GLU A 14 -2.28 16.04 6.14
N ILE A 15 -1.94 16.75 5.07
CA ILE A 15 -0.73 16.46 4.29
C ILE A 15 0.52 16.72 5.14
N ASP A 16 0.54 17.84 5.86
CA ASP A 16 1.66 18.17 6.75
C ASP A 16 1.82 17.12 7.84
N ASP A 17 0.73 16.63 8.41
CA ASP A 17 0.77 15.57 9.41
C ASP A 17 1.31 14.26 8.84
N LEU A 18 0.92 13.91 7.61
CA LEU A 18 1.43 12.73 6.94
C LEU A 18 2.93 12.84 6.66
N LEU A 19 3.40 14.01 6.24
CA LEU A 19 4.83 14.23 6.00
C LEU A 19 5.62 14.19 7.30
N ALA A 20 5.08 14.73 8.38
CA ALA A 20 5.70 14.65 9.69
C ALA A 20 5.81 13.20 10.18
N LEU A 21 4.75 12.43 9.98
CA LEU A 21 4.75 11.00 10.31
C LEU A 21 5.77 10.24 9.48
N ALA A 22 5.86 10.54 8.18
CA ALA A 22 6.84 9.89 7.30
C ALA A 22 8.27 10.14 7.77
N ARG A 23 8.58 11.38 8.21
CA ARG A 23 9.91 11.71 8.75
C ARG A 23 10.18 10.96 10.05
N ASP A 24 9.19 10.84 10.91
CA ASP A 24 9.36 10.11 12.17
C ASP A 24 9.59 8.63 11.92
N ILE A 25 8.86 8.03 10.98
CA ILE A 25 9.07 6.64 10.58
C ILE A 25 10.49 6.44 10.06
N GLU A 26 10.96 7.35 9.21
CA GLU A 26 12.30 7.26 8.65
C GLU A 26 13.38 7.28 9.73
N LYS A 27 13.20 8.13 10.75
CA LYS A 27 14.18 8.26 11.84
C LYS A 27 14.08 7.16 12.88
N ASN A 28 12.92 6.57 13.06
CA ASN A 28 12.62 5.62 14.13
C ASN A 28 11.98 4.34 13.60
N LEU A 29 12.50 3.82 12.51
CA LEU A 29 11.91 2.67 11.83
C LEU A 29 11.63 1.47 12.75
N PRO A 30 12.51 1.08 13.67
CA PRO A 30 12.21 -0.04 14.57
C PRO A 30 10.93 0.12 15.39
N ARG A 31 10.55 1.35 15.71
CA ARG A 31 9.33 1.65 16.45
C ARG A 31 8.09 1.31 15.63
N TYR A 32 8.19 1.36 14.30
CA TYR A 32 7.06 1.16 13.38
C TYR A 32 7.09 -0.21 12.70
N ALA A 33 8.03 -1.07 13.03
CA ALA A 33 8.28 -2.32 12.32
C ALA A 33 7.09 -3.28 12.33
N HIS A 34 6.12 -3.10 13.21
CA HIS A 34 4.97 -3.98 13.36
C HIS A 34 3.62 -3.29 13.23
N VAL A 35 3.60 -2.00 12.84
CA VAL A 35 2.33 -1.25 12.79
C VAL A 35 1.37 -1.77 11.71
N CYS A 36 1.89 -2.45 10.71
CA CYS A 36 1.07 -3.03 9.64
C CYS A 36 1.01 -4.55 9.69
N ASP A 37 1.30 -5.16 10.84
CA ASP A 37 1.21 -6.61 10.99
C ASP A 37 -0.19 -7.09 10.61
N GLY A 38 -0.26 -8.15 9.80
CA GLY A 38 -1.52 -8.71 9.34
C GLY A 38 -2.18 -7.95 8.20
N LYS A 39 -1.61 -6.83 7.75
CA LYS A 39 -2.16 -6.05 6.65
C LYS A 39 -1.48 -6.41 5.33
N LYS A 40 -2.21 -6.21 4.25
CA LYS A 40 -1.73 -6.51 2.90
C LYS A 40 -1.93 -5.30 2.00
N LEU A 41 -0.91 -5.02 1.20
CA LEU A 41 -0.95 -3.98 0.17
C LEU A 41 -0.99 -4.64 -1.20
N ALA A 42 -2.01 -4.35 -2.00
CA ALA A 42 -2.06 -4.78 -3.39
C ALA A 42 -1.56 -3.64 -4.27
N THR A 43 -0.56 -3.91 -5.10
CA THR A 43 -0.05 -2.95 -6.07
C THR A 43 -0.46 -3.39 -7.46
N LEU A 44 -1.19 -2.51 -8.16
CA LEU A 44 -1.69 -2.75 -9.50
C LEU A 44 -1.19 -1.64 -10.41
N PHE A 45 -0.23 -1.95 -11.25
CA PHE A 45 0.33 -0.99 -12.20
C PHE A 45 0.13 -1.53 -13.62
N TYR A 46 -0.70 -0.85 -14.39
CA TYR A 46 -0.96 -1.21 -15.79
C TYR A 46 0.12 -0.71 -16.71
N GLU A 47 0.93 0.24 -16.26
CA GLU A 47 2.08 0.75 -16.96
C GLU A 47 3.35 0.43 -16.17
N PRO A 48 4.51 0.29 -16.84
CA PRO A 48 5.77 0.06 -16.14
C PRO A 48 6.06 1.22 -15.18
N SER A 49 6.05 0.96 -13.91
CA SER A 49 6.32 1.94 -12.85
C SER A 49 7.11 1.26 -11.74
N THR A 50 8.21 0.64 -12.12
CA THR A 50 8.97 -0.24 -11.23
C THR A 50 9.42 0.47 -9.96
N ARG A 51 9.96 1.69 -10.10
CA ARG A 51 10.46 2.44 -8.95
C ARG A 51 9.35 2.75 -7.94
N THR A 52 8.23 3.26 -8.42
CA THR A 52 7.09 3.60 -7.56
C THR A 52 6.53 2.35 -6.87
N ARG A 53 6.34 1.29 -7.66
CA ARG A 53 5.84 0.02 -7.12
C ARG A 53 6.75 -0.51 -6.01
N LEU A 54 8.05 -0.57 -6.28
CA LEU A 54 9.01 -1.10 -5.31
C LEU A 54 9.08 -0.23 -4.05
N SER A 55 8.94 1.09 -4.19
CA SER A 55 8.94 1.98 -3.03
C SER A 55 7.76 1.71 -2.11
N PHE A 56 6.55 1.56 -2.66
CA PHE A 56 5.38 1.24 -1.86
C PHE A 56 5.47 -0.15 -1.22
N GLU A 57 5.95 -1.13 -1.98
CA GLU A 57 6.09 -2.49 -1.47
C GLU A 57 7.12 -2.55 -0.35
N ALA A 58 8.27 -1.90 -0.53
CA ALA A 58 9.30 -1.86 0.50
C ALA A 58 8.80 -1.15 1.76
N ALA A 59 8.07 -0.06 1.61
CA ALA A 59 7.50 0.65 2.74
C ALA A 59 6.55 -0.25 3.54
N MET A 60 5.65 -0.98 2.85
CA MET A 60 4.72 -1.87 3.52
C MET A 60 5.44 -2.99 4.27
N MET A 61 6.45 -3.60 3.64
CA MET A 61 7.23 -4.65 4.28
C MET A 61 8.02 -4.14 5.48
N ASN A 62 8.57 -2.93 5.38
CA ASN A 62 9.29 -2.31 6.49
C ASN A 62 8.39 -2.02 7.69
N LEU A 63 7.10 -1.87 7.46
CA LEU A 63 6.11 -1.65 8.52
C LEU A 63 5.47 -2.95 9.02
N GLY A 64 5.96 -4.10 8.56
CA GLY A 64 5.51 -5.41 9.03
C GLY A 64 4.40 -6.05 8.21
N GLY A 65 3.94 -5.39 7.15
CA GLY A 65 2.87 -5.92 6.31
C GLY A 65 3.39 -6.81 5.19
N ASN A 66 2.46 -7.31 4.40
CA ASN A 66 2.74 -8.14 3.23
C ASN A 66 2.26 -7.43 1.96
N VAL A 67 2.79 -7.84 0.82
CA VAL A 67 2.43 -7.24 -0.46
C VAL A 67 1.94 -8.28 -1.45
N LEU A 68 1.02 -7.84 -2.32
CA LEU A 68 0.55 -8.59 -3.48
C LEU A 68 0.88 -7.75 -4.70
N GLY A 69 2.01 -8.04 -5.35
CA GLY A 69 2.51 -7.21 -6.45
C GLY A 69 2.19 -7.79 -7.82
N PHE A 70 1.69 -6.95 -8.71
CA PHE A 70 1.45 -7.29 -10.11
C PHE A 70 2.08 -6.19 -10.95
N SER A 71 3.00 -6.56 -11.83
CA SER A 71 3.87 -5.59 -12.46
C SER A 71 3.82 -5.54 -13.97
N SER A 72 2.99 -6.35 -14.62
CA SER A 72 2.94 -6.37 -16.07
C SER A 72 1.52 -6.42 -16.60
N ALA A 73 1.33 -5.83 -17.81
CA ALA A 73 0.06 -5.90 -18.50
C ALA A 73 -0.33 -7.34 -18.84
N ASN A 74 0.68 -8.20 -19.09
CA ASN A 74 0.43 -9.60 -19.44
C ASN A 74 -0.21 -10.39 -18.30
N SER A 75 0.04 -10.00 -17.08
CA SER A 75 -0.53 -10.62 -15.90
C SER A 75 -1.78 -9.92 -15.40
N SER A 76 -2.25 -8.87 -16.09
CA SER A 76 -3.35 -8.05 -15.59
C SER A 76 -4.66 -8.82 -15.42
N SER A 77 -4.99 -9.74 -16.32
CA SER A 77 -6.21 -10.55 -16.20
C SER A 77 -6.13 -11.49 -15.00
N ALA A 78 -4.99 -12.16 -14.82
CA ALA A 78 -4.77 -13.00 -13.66
C ALA A 78 -4.71 -12.17 -12.38
N ALA A 79 -4.09 -10.98 -12.45
CA ALA A 79 -4.02 -10.06 -11.34
C ALA A 79 -5.40 -9.60 -10.90
N LYS A 80 -6.26 -9.24 -11.84
CA LYS A 80 -7.64 -8.85 -11.54
C LYS A 80 -8.40 -9.97 -10.85
N GLY A 81 -8.27 -11.19 -11.34
CA GLY A 81 -8.87 -12.36 -10.73
C GLY A 81 -8.37 -12.60 -9.31
N ALA A 82 -7.06 -12.53 -9.12
CA ALA A 82 -6.44 -12.72 -7.81
C ALA A 82 -6.86 -11.62 -6.82
N VAL A 83 -6.91 -10.37 -7.27
CA VAL A 83 -7.32 -9.25 -6.41
C VAL A 83 -8.79 -9.37 -6.05
N SER A 84 -9.65 -9.75 -7.01
CA SER A 84 -11.06 -9.98 -6.73
C SER A 84 -11.27 -11.09 -5.70
N TYR A 85 -10.55 -12.18 -5.84
CA TYR A 85 -10.59 -13.28 -4.87
C TYR A 85 -10.12 -12.81 -3.49
N THR A 86 -9.01 -12.09 -3.44
CA THR A 86 -8.48 -11.56 -2.19
C THR A 86 -9.46 -10.56 -1.55
N HIS A 87 -10.13 -9.75 -2.36
CA HIS A 87 -11.12 -8.80 -1.87
C HIS A 87 -12.33 -9.53 -1.25
N LEU A 88 -12.82 -10.57 -1.89
CA LEU A 88 -13.89 -11.39 -1.33
C LEU A 88 -13.47 -12.02 0.00
N ARG A 89 -12.26 -12.52 0.08
CA ARG A 89 -11.74 -13.06 1.33
C ARG A 89 -11.59 -11.98 2.40
N ALA A 90 -11.19 -10.77 2.00
CA ALA A 90 -11.08 -9.66 2.93
C ALA A 90 -12.44 -9.32 3.56
N HIS A 91 -13.53 -9.39 2.80
CA HIS A 91 -14.88 -9.22 3.35
C HIS A 91 -15.23 -10.28 4.38
N GLU A 92 -14.81 -11.51 4.14
CA GLU A 92 -15.05 -12.62 5.07
C GLU A 92 -14.19 -12.50 6.32
N THR A 93 -12.96 -12.01 6.18
CA THR A 93 -11.97 -12.01 7.26
C THR A 93 -11.77 -10.65 7.91
N SER A 94 -12.41 -9.61 7.42
CA SER A 94 -12.28 -8.24 7.92
C SER A 94 -10.87 -7.67 7.78
N VAL A 95 -10.16 -8.08 6.77
CA VAL A 95 -8.82 -7.55 6.47
C VAL A 95 -8.89 -6.21 5.78
#